data_2dda7dd6c4591e5064d8e7e001106a8a
#
_entry.id   2dda7dd6c4591e5064d8e7e001106a8a
#
_cell.length_a   1.000
_cell.length_b   1.000
_cell.length_c   1.000
_cell.angle_alpha   90.00
_cell.angle_beta   90.00
_cell.angle_gamma   90.00
#
_symmetry.space_group_name_H-M   'P 1'
#
loop_
_entity.id
_entity.type
_entity.pdbx_description
1 polymer ?
#
loop_
_entity_poly.entity_id
_entity_poly.type
_entity_poly.pdbx_seq_one_letter_code
_entity_poly.pdbx_strand_id
1 'polypeptide(L)'
;RVENADILLKEKHGQVPEGIFLAGSGCRMENKGAPASLLVDFGRELHGGVQLASGGPSKKGMKVRLRFGESAAEAMAELGERGACNDHAIRDDVVELPWFGTRELGNTGFRFVRVDLVSPGVLSLESIRAVSLMRPMPQLGAFTCSDERLNQIWATAARTLHLCCQEYIWDGIKRDRLVWMGDMHPEVMALMAVFGPQQVLTDSLDYMRQTTPADRWMNTMPSYTLWWIRCQHDWYRYMGDRAYLAKQQAYLKDVLANVLKHITPEGHYGLPSGFLDWPTQHNRKAVDAGMQALMLMALEDGARLASVLGDTELAARCTEGAARLRKVRPEPHDSKQAAALLALSGLAEPAAMHEQVLSRNGVQGVSTFYGYYMLEALAKAGDLQRGIDTVRDYWGAMLDMGATSFWEDFNVAWTNQAFRIDELPVPGKKDIHGDYGEFCYKGFRHSLCHGWSSGPAPWLIAHVLGIQPVEVGCKTVRVKPYLGGLAWAEGAFPTPLGVIKVKHTRQADGSVKSEIQAPDGVRIVRE
;
A
#
# COMPACT_ATOMS: atom_id res chain seq x y z
N ARG A 1 36.03 -17.73 -1.68
CA ARG A 1 35.76 -18.58 -0.52
C ARG A 1 35.16 -17.73 0.60
N VAL A 2 34.19 -18.26 1.30
CA VAL A 2 33.59 -17.65 2.50
C VAL A 2 33.73 -18.62 3.66
N GLU A 3 34.14 -18.12 4.83
CA GLU A 3 34.31 -18.89 6.08
C GLU A 3 33.66 -18.14 7.23
N ASN A 4 33.08 -18.85 8.21
CA ASN A 4 32.47 -18.32 9.43
C ASN A 4 31.29 -17.35 9.14
N ALA A 5 30.50 -17.60 8.09
CA ALA A 5 29.36 -16.72 7.75
C ALA A 5 28.29 -16.66 8.85
N ASP A 6 28.16 -17.73 9.63
CA ASP A 6 27.23 -17.84 10.76
C ASP A 6 27.43 -16.78 11.85
N ILE A 7 28.62 -16.19 11.94
CA ILE A 7 28.87 -15.12 12.91
C ILE A 7 28.05 -13.86 12.59
N LEU A 8 27.69 -13.65 11.32
CA LEU A 8 26.87 -12.53 10.89
C LEU A 8 25.40 -12.64 11.34
N LEU A 9 24.96 -13.84 11.71
CA LEU A 9 23.61 -14.11 12.21
C LEU A 9 23.50 -13.91 13.74
N LYS A 10 24.63 -13.76 14.43
CA LYS A 10 24.62 -13.56 15.89
C LYS A 10 24.26 -12.12 16.21
N GLU A 11 23.25 -11.93 17.07
CA GLU A 11 22.94 -10.62 17.62
C GLU A 11 24.14 -10.08 18.40
N LYS A 12 24.62 -8.92 17.97
CA LYS A 12 25.62 -8.14 18.71
C LYS A 12 24.93 -6.86 19.17
N HIS A 13 24.54 -6.81 20.44
CA HIS A 13 24.01 -5.60 21.04
C HIS A 13 25.13 -4.59 21.30
N GLY A 14 24.91 -3.34 20.85
CA GLY A 14 25.80 -2.21 21.13
C GLY A 14 26.93 -2.02 20.12
N GLN A 15 27.84 -1.16 20.49
CA GLN A 15 28.92 -0.55 19.73
C GLN A 15 29.81 -1.55 18.96
N VAL A 16 30.74 -1.00 18.15
CA VAL A 16 31.82 -1.71 17.45
C VAL A 16 32.21 -2.97 18.20
N PRO A 17 32.23 -4.15 17.55
CA PRO A 17 32.44 -5.41 18.26
C PRO A 17 33.65 -5.36 19.16
N GLU A 18 33.49 -5.74 20.43
CA GLU A 18 34.61 -6.11 21.28
C GLU A 18 35.39 -7.18 20.55
N GLY A 19 36.63 -6.90 20.16
CA GLY A 19 37.45 -7.87 19.45
C GLY A 19 37.83 -7.50 18.02
N ILE A 20 37.66 -6.28 17.59
CA ILE A 20 38.23 -5.76 16.30
C ILE A 20 39.72 -6.14 16.15
N PHE A 21 40.42 -6.33 17.28
CA PHE A 21 41.83 -6.69 17.32
C PHE A 21 42.09 -8.21 17.39
N LEU A 22 41.04 -9.04 17.50
CA LEU A 22 41.21 -10.49 17.54
C LEU A 22 41.23 -11.04 16.11
N ALA A 23 42.37 -11.40 15.63
CA ALA A 23 42.54 -12.02 14.30
C ALA A 23 41.62 -13.26 14.19
N GLY A 24 40.69 -13.24 13.19
CA GLY A 24 39.88 -14.40 12.83
C GLY A 24 38.50 -14.50 13.46
N SER A 25 37.99 -13.45 14.12
CA SER A 25 36.65 -13.46 14.71
C SER A 25 35.52 -13.17 13.74
N GLY A 26 35.77 -12.56 12.59
CA GLY A 26 34.76 -12.15 11.60
C GLY A 26 34.47 -13.21 10.51
N CYS A 27 33.47 -12.94 9.68
CA CYS A 27 33.23 -13.66 8.45
C CYS A 27 34.37 -13.37 7.46
N ARG A 28 35.15 -14.39 7.13
CA ARG A 28 36.29 -14.26 6.21
C ARG A 28 35.84 -14.49 4.78
N MET A 29 35.93 -13.45 3.96
CA MET A 29 35.72 -13.51 2.51
C MET A 29 37.08 -13.45 1.79
N GLU A 30 37.34 -14.37 0.86
CA GLU A 30 38.59 -14.43 0.11
C GLU A 30 38.34 -14.51 -1.39
N ASN A 31 38.87 -13.52 -2.14
CA ASN A 31 38.86 -13.48 -3.60
C ASN A 31 40.25 -13.83 -4.12
N LYS A 32 40.38 -15.01 -4.77
CA LYS A 32 41.57 -15.53 -5.45
C LYS A 32 41.37 -15.64 -6.96
N GLY A 33 40.70 -14.67 -7.58
CA GLY A 33 40.41 -14.67 -9.02
C GLY A 33 38.94 -14.82 -9.35
N ALA A 34 38.11 -15.18 -8.34
CA ALA A 34 36.63 -15.12 -8.45
C ALA A 34 36.06 -14.46 -7.18
N PRO A 35 35.06 -13.60 -7.31
CA PRO A 35 34.42 -12.96 -6.16
C PRO A 35 33.91 -13.96 -5.12
N ALA A 36 34.15 -13.66 -3.85
CA ALA A 36 33.47 -14.33 -2.75
C ALA A 36 32.16 -13.60 -2.47
N SER A 37 31.05 -14.32 -2.35
CA SER A 37 29.72 -13.74 -2.27
C SER A 37 28.93 -14.24 -1.06
N LEU A 38 28.12 -13.34 -0.48
CA LEU A 38 27.11 -13.62 0.52
C LEU A 38 25.78 -13.11 0.01
N LEU A 39 24.71 -13.85 0.22
CA LEU A 39 23.33 -13.38 0.12
C LEU A 39 22.73 -13.38 1.52
N VAL A 40 22.22 -12.24 1.96
CA VAL A 40 21.64 -12.05 3.29
C VAL A 40 20.15 -11.76 3.11
N ASP A 41 19.30 -12.54 3.82
CA ASP A 41 17.87 -12.29 3.98
C ASP A 41 17.63 -11.64 5.35
N PHE A 42 17.09 -10.43 5.37
CA PHE A 42 16.70 -9.72 6.61
C PHE A 42 15.33 -10.16 7.14
N GLY A 43 14.72 -11.16 6.52
CA GLY A 43 13.47 -11.80 6.94
C GLY A 43 12.20 -11.04 6.61
N ARG A 44 12.30 -9.77 6.27
CA ARG A 44 11.16 -8.92 5.89
C ARG A 44 11.58 -7.70 5.08
N GLU A 45 10.63 -7.15 4.35
CA GLU A 45 10.80 -5.90 3.60
C GLU A 45 11.14 -4.73 4.52
N LEU A 46 12.10 -3.90 4.09
CA LEU A 46 12.63 -2.73 4.79
C LEU A 46 12.78 -1.57 3.82
N HIS A 47 12.67 -0.35 4.32
CA HIS A 47 13.15 0.86 3.64
C HIS A 47 14.41 1.35 4.35
N GLY A 48 15.46 1.66 3.58
CA GLY A 48 16.73 2.16 4.10
C GLY A 48 17.95 1.51 3.44
N GLY A 49 18.90 1.04 4.22
CA GLY A 49 20.13 0.47 3.73
C GLY A 49 20.77 -0.54 4.67
N VAL A 50 22.07 -0.74 4.49
CA VAL A 50 22.85 -1.61 5.36
C VAL A 50 24.09 -0.90 5.89
N GLN A 51 24.50 -1.29 7.09
CA GLN A 51 25.77 -0.93 7.70
C GLN A 51 26.68 -2.16 7.69
N LEU A 52 27.83 -2.04 7.05
CA LEU A 52 28.89 -3.05 7.04
C LEU A 52 29.99 -2.64 8.01
N ALA A 53 30.43 -3.55 8.86
CA ALA A 53 31.61 -3.35 9.71
C ALA A 53 32.73 -4.28 9.23
N SER A 54 33.87 -3.69 8.93
CA SER A 54 35.09 -4.42 8.55
C SER A 54 36.14 -4.35 9.65
N GLY A 55 36.93 -5.41 9.81
CA GLY A 55 37.96 -5.49 10.82
C GLY A 55 38.99 -6.57 10.51
N GLY A 56 39.76 -6.97 11.53
CA GLY A 56 40.71 -8.08 11.48
C GLY A 56 41.77 -7.98 10.38
N PRO A 57 42.10 -9.08 9.71
CA PRO A 57 43.18 -9.13 8.73
C PRO A 57 42.82 -8.58 7.35
N SER A 58 41.80 -7.72 7.22
CA SER A 58 41.44 -7.08 5.95
C SER A 58 42.60 -6.27 5.39
N LYS A 59 42.73 -6.25 4.06
CA LYS A 59 43.61 -5.28 3.40
C LYS A 59 42.91 -3.90 3.33
N LYS A 60 43.72 -2.85 3.29
CA LYS A 60 43.23 -1.48 3.02
C LYS A 60 42.72 -1.39 1.57
N GLY A 61 41.64 -0.64 1.36
CA GLY A 61 41.12 -0.39 0.01
C GLY A 61 40.30 -1.54 -0.59
N MET A 62 39.76 -2.43 0.25
CA MET A 62 38.93 -3.53 -0.22
C MET A 62 37.60 -3.02 -0.73
N LYS A 63 37.24 -3.39 -1.97
CA LYS A 63 35.96 -3.03 -2.58
C LYS A 63 34.99 -4.21 -2.54
N VAL A 64 33.76 -3.90 -2.18
CA VAL A 64 32.62 -4.81 -2.26
C VAL A 64 31.59 -4.24 -3.22
N ARG A 65 30.89 -5.10 -3.94
CA ARG A 65 29.67 -4.76 -4.66
C ARG A 65 28.48 -5.15 -3.79
N LEU A 66 27.55 -4.23 -3.63
CA LEU A 66 26.29 -4.45 -2.92
C LEU A 66 25.14 -4.40 -3.90
N ARG A 67 24.27 -5.41 -3.81
CA ARG A 67 23.05 -5.46 -4.58
C ARG A 67 21.86 -5.67 -3.65
N PHE A 68 20.95 -4.70 -3.63
CA PHE A 68 19.71 -4.76 -2.89
C PHE A 68 18.61 -5.37 -3.74
N GLY A 69 17.69 -6.13 -3.14
CA GLY A 69 16.53 -6.68 -3.81
C GLY A 69 15.36 -6.91 -2.86
N GLU A 70 14.15 -6.74 -3.34
CA GLU A 70 12.93 -7.13 -2.64
C GLU A 70 12.71 -8.64 -2.73
N SER A 71 13.38 -9.31 -3.69
CA SER A 71 13.47 -10.77 -3.78
C SER A 71 14.92 -11.24 -3.83
N ALA A 72 15.15 -12.51 -3.47
CA ALA A 72 16.46 -13.14 -3.58
C ALA A 72 16.98 -13.08 -5.02
N ALA A 73 16.11 -13.34 -5.99
CA ALA A 73 16.45 -13.31 -7.39
C ALA A 73 16.83 -11.89 -7.88
N GLU A 74 16.14 -10.84 -7.43
CA GLU A 74 16.50 -9.45 -7.74
C GLU A 74 17.87 -9.10 -7.18
N ALA A 75 18.19 -9.47 -5.94
CA ALA A 75 19.51 -9.24 -5.36
C ALA A 75 20.63 -9.99 -6.10
N MET A 76 20.29 -11.06 -6.81
CA MET A 76 21.23 -11.82 -7.64
C MET A 76 21.39 -11.25 -9.05
N ALA A 77 20.45 -10.46 -9.55
CA ALA A 77 20.39 -9.98 -10.92
C ALA A 77 21.44 -8.89 -11.22
N GLU A 78 21.95 -8.90 -12.45
CA GLU A 78 22.80 -7.82 -12.98
C GLU A 78 21.92 -6.61 -13.38
N LEU A 79 22.54 -5.40 -13.43
CA LEU A 79 21.85 -4.22 -13.97
C LEU A 79 21.40 -4.48 -15.42
N GLY A 80 20.13 -4.16 -15.71
CA GLY A 80 19.49 -4.39 -17.00
C GLY A 80 18.86 -5.78 -17.12
N GLU A 81 19.22 -6.74 -16.28
CA GLU A 81 18.61 -8.07 -16.29
C GLU A 81 17.18 -8.02 -15.79
N ARG A 82 16.22 -8.43 -16.61
CA ARG A 82 14.79 -8.49 -16.29
C ARG A 82 14.25 -7.23 -15.60
N GLY A 83 14.75 -6.04 -15.98
CA GLY A 83 14.30 -4.76 -15.43
C GLY A 83 15.00 -4.30 -14.15
N ALA A 84 15.99 -5.03 -13.64
CA ALA A 84 16.83 -4.56 -12.53
C ALA A 84 17.57 -3.26 -12.89
N CYS A 85 17.36 -2.17 -12.15
CA CYS A 85 17.87 -0.85 -12.49
C CYS A 85 18.20 0.01 -11.26
N ASN A 86 18.92 1.11 -11.50
CA ASN A 86 19.28 2.13 -10.51
C ASN A 86 18.52 3.45 -10.74
N ASP A 87 17.36 3.42 -11.41
CA ASP A 87 16.71 4.66 -11.89
C ASP A 87 16.01 5.49 -10.81
N HIS A 88 15.46 4.88 -9.76
CA HIS A 88 14.78 5.59 -8.68
C HIS A 88 15.55 5.52 -7.35
N ALA A 89 16.36 4.51 -7.18
CA ALA A 89 17.26 4.32 -6.05
C ALA A 89 18.47 3.50 -6.49
N ILE A 90 19.62 3.75 -5.89
CA ILE A 90 20.82 2.96 -6.14
C ILE A 90 20.69 1.62 -5.41
N ARG A 91 20.42 0.56 -6.17
CA ARG A 91 20.35 -0.82 -5.68
C ARG A 91 21.62 -1.64 -5.91
N ASP A 92 22.49 -1.21 -6.79
CA ASP A 92 23.71 -1.92 -7.22
C ASP A 92 24.86 -0.93 -7.31
N ASP A 93 25.83 -1.06 -6.42
CA ASP A 93 26.99 -0.16 -6.35
C ASP A 93 28.24 -0.88 -5.86
N VAL A 94 29.41 -0.37 -6.26
CA VAL A 94 30.72 -0.86 -5.83
C VAL A 94 31.38 0.19 -4.94
N VAL A 95 31.62 -0.20 -3.70
CA VAL A 95 32.14 0.71 -2.69
C VAL A 95 33.39 0.17 -2.01
N GLU A 96 34.27 1.08 -1.59
CA GLU A 96 35.42 0.75 -0.76
C GLU A 96 35.03 0.74 0.70
N LEU A 97 35.39 -0.34 1.43
CA LEU A 97 35.20 -0.41 2.87
C LEU A 97 36.43 0.15 3.60
N PRO A 98 36.22 0.80 4.75
CA PRO A 98 37.32 1.20 5.62
C PRO A 98 38.10 -0.03 6.07
N TRP A 99 39.39 0.13 6.33
CA TRP A 99 40.23 -0.97 6.83
C TRP A 99 39.75 -1.48 8.20
N PHE A 100 39.45 -0.56 9.11
CA PHE A 100 38.74 -0.77 10.36
C PHE A 100 37.63 0.25 10.46
N GLY A 101 36.41 -0.21 10.68
CA GLY A 101 35.29 0.70 10.89
C GLY A 101 34.02 0.26 10.18
N THR A 102 33.07 1.16 10.14
CA THR A 102 31.76 0.93 9.57
C THR A 102 31.53 1.80 8.32
N ARG A 103 30.75 1.27 7.39
CA ARG A 103 30.21 2.05 6.27
C ARG A 103 28.73 1.74 6.10
N GLU A 104 27.94 2.80 6.04
CA GLU A 104 26.50 2.74 5.79
C GLU A 104 26.21 3.04 4.33
N LEU A 105 25.31 2.30 3.71
CA LEU A 105 25.05 2.29 2.27
C LEU A 105 23.58 1.96 1.99
N GLY A 106 23.07 2.52 0.89
CA GLY A 106 21.73 2.28 0.42
C GLY A 106 20.72 3.29 0.97
N ASN A 107 19.63 3.45 0.25
CA ASN A 107 18.39 4.12 0.60
C ASN A 107 17.34 3.65 -0.41
N THR A 108 16.83 2.44 -0.21
CA THR A 108 15.87 1.79 -1.12
C THR A 108 14.96 0.84 -0.35
N GLY A 109 13.93 0.31 -1.02
CA GLY A 109 13.17 -0.84 -0.54
C GLY A 109 13.97 -2.12 -0.78
N PHE A 110 14.05 -3.01 0.22
CA PHE A 110 14.76 -4.28 0.11
C PHE A 110 14.38 -5.23 1.24
N ARG A 111 14.55 -6.52 0.96
CA ARG A 111 14.61 -7.59 1.96
C ARG A 111 15.95 -8.33 1.90
N PHE A 112 16.54 -8.39 0.70
CA PHE A 112 17.76 -9.15 0.43
C PHE A 112 18.90 -8.22 0.06
N VAL A 113 20.10 -8.58 0.51
CA VAL A 113 21.34 -7.90 0.08
C VAL A 113 22.38 -8.93 -0.30
N ARG A 114 22.90 -8.82 -1.51
CA ARG A 114 24.08 -9.58 -1.92
C ARG A 114 25.32 -8.73 -1.77
N VAL A 115 26.35 -9.33 -1.14
CA VAL A 115 27.67 -8.72 -0.94
C VAL A 115 28.70 -9.55 -1.71
N ASP A 116 29.33 -8.96 -2.72
CA ASP A 116 30.41 -9.59 -3.50
C ASP A 116 31.74 -8.89 -3.18
N LEU A 117 32.74 -9.64 -2.70
CA LEU A 117 34.11 -9.13 -2.57
C LEU A 117 34.74 -9.08 -3.96
N VAL A 118 34.80 -7.88 -4.57
CA VAL A 118 35.33 -7.72 -5.93
C VAL A 118 36.84 -7.49 -5.98
N SER A 119 37.42 -6.90 -4.94
CA SER A 119 38.88 -6.75 -4.86
C SER A 119 39.57 -8.09 -4.59
N PRO A 120 40.70 -8.39 -5.25
CA PRO A 120 41.53 -9.55 -4.89
C PRO A 120 42.07 -9.41 -3.47
N GLY A 121 41.98 -10.47 -2.69
CA GLY A 121 42.50 -10.53 -1.31
C GLY A 121 41.50 -11.00 -0.30
N VAL A 122 41.69 -10.61 0.95
CA VAL A 122 40.87 -11.03 2.10
C VAL A 122 40.19 -9.84 2.74
N LEU A 123 38.91 -9.99 3.00
CA LEU A 123 38.07 -9.10 3.82
C LEU A 123 37.57 -9.87 5.04
N SER A 124 37.71 -9.31 6.23
CA SER A 124 37.00 -9.76 7.43
C SER A 124 35.78 -8.86 7.62
N LEU A 125 34.61 -9.42 7.49
CA LEU A 125 33.34 -8.74 7.71
C LEU A 125 32.83 -9.10 9.12
N GLU A 126 32.85 -8.12 10.03
CA GLU A 126 32.51 -8.32 11.46
C GLU A 126 31.00 -8.30 11.68
N SER A 127 30.30 -7.47 10.91
CA SER A 127 28.83 -7.45 10.93
C SER A 127 28.24 -6.87 9.65
N ILE A 128 27.01 -7.28 9.36
CA ILE A 128 26.09 -6.66 8.41
C ILE A 128 24.79 -6.40 9.13
N ARG A 129 24.31 -5.16 9.12
CA ARG A 129 23.09 -4.74 9.80
C ARG A 129 22.22 -3.96 8.86
N ALA A 130 20.90 -4.21 8.90
CA ALA A 130 19.95 -3.32 8.25
C ALA A 130 19.84 -1.99 9.01
N VAL A 131 19.80 -0.90 8.26
CA VAL A 131 19.47 0.44 8.74
C VAL A 131 18.08 0.75 8.22
N SER A 132 17.08 0.66 9.11
CA SER A 132 15.68 0.88 8.73
C SER A 132 15.28 2.33 8.95
N LEU A 133 14.79 2.97 7.89
CA LEU A 133 14.23 4.31 7.91
C LEU A 133 12.71 4.18 8.01
N MET A 134 12.14 4.61 9.12
CA MET A 134 10.70 4.56 9.37
C MET A 134 10.24 5.82 10.08
N ARG A 135 9.10 6.36 9.65
CA ARG A 135 8.45 7.44 10.39
C ARG A 135 7.95 6.92 11.74
N PRO A 136 8.22 7.60 12.86
CA PRO A 136 7.73 7.20 14.18
C PRO A 136 6.22 7.46 14.29
N MET A 137 5.41 6.48 13.94
CA MET A 137 3.95 6.49 14.05
C MET A 137 3.49 5.35 14.95
N PRO A 138 2.85 5.62 16.09
CA PRO A 138 2.30 4.56 16.92
C PRO A 138 1.12 3.88 16.19
N GLN A 139 1.14 2.56 16.14
CA GLN A 139 0.01 1.80 15.64
C GLN A 139 -1.10 1.79 16.70
N LEU A 140 -2.18 2.50 16.45
CA LEU A 140 -3.33 2.64 17.36
C LEU A 140 -4.47 1.69 17.00
N GLY A 141 -4.63 1.39 15.72
CA GLY A 141 -5.56 0.40 15.21
C GLY A 141 -5.02 -1.02 15.42
N ALA A 142 -5.95 -1.98 15.54
CA ALA A 142 -5.61 -3.39 15.70
C ALA A 142 -6.74 -4.25 15.13
N PHE A 143 -6.36 -5.41 14.62
CA PHE A 143 -7.27 -6.46 14.19
C PHE A 143 -6.66 -7.82 14.45
N THR A 144 -7.40 -8.68 15.13
CA THR A 144 -7.11 -10.11 15.26
C THR A 144 -8.42 -10.88 15.25
N CYS A 145 -8.38 -12.11 14.77
CA CYS A 145 -9.54 -13.00 14.72
C CYS A 145 -9.11 -14.48 14.82
N SER A 146 -10.08 -15.37 14.77
CA SER A 146 -9.82 -16.82 14.83
C SER A 146 -9.18 -17.42 13.57
N ASP A 147 -8.96 -16.62 12.52
CA ASP A 147 -8.26 -17.01 11.29
C ASP A 147 -6.89 -16.33 11.22
N GLU A 148 -5.84 -17.11 11.44
CA GLU A 148 -4.46 -16.61 11.48
C GLU A 148 -4.01 -16.02 10.14
N ARG A 149 -4.54 -16.50 9.02
CA ARG A 149 -4.22 -15.95 7.71
C ARG A 149 -4.72 -14.51 7.55
N LEU A 150 -5.93 -14.20 8.05
CA LEU A 150 -6.45 -12.83 8.06
C LEU A 150 -5.64 -11.92 8.99
N ASN A 151 -5.16 -12.45 10.14
CA ASN A 151 -4.28 -11.72 11.05
C ASN A 151 -2.97 -11.32 10.36
N GLN A 152 -2.34 -12.26 9.66
CA GLN A 152 -1.11 -12.01 8.89
C GLN A 152 -1.35 -11.02 7.75
N ILE A 153 -2.47 -11.13 7.03
CA ILE A 153 -2.84 -10.18 5.96
C ILE A 153 -2.99 -8.77 6.53
N TRP A 154 -3.72 -8.62 7.64
CA TRP A 154 -3.91 -7.30 8.27
C TRP A 154 -2.58 -6.68 8.72
N ALA A 155 -1.74 -7.47 9.39
CA ALA A 155 -0.43 -7.02 9.86
C ALA A 155 0.50 -6.64 8.69
N THR A 156 0.47 -7.40 7.60
CA THR A 156 1.26 -7.12 6.38
C THR A 156 0.76 -5.85 5.69
N ALA A 157 -0.56 -5.63 5.60
CA ALA A 157 -1.14 -4.40 5.04
C ALA A 157 -0.75 -3.17 5.88
N ALA A 158 -0.85 -3.25 7.20
CA ALA A 158 -0.44 -2.18 8.12
C ALA A 158 1.05 -1.86 7.98
N ARG A 159 1.91 -2.88 7.85
CA ARG A 159 3.35 -2.71 7.64
C ARG A 159 3.66 -2.09 6.27
N THR A 160 3.01 -2.54 5.21
CA THR A 160 3.18 -2.00 3.86
C THR A 160 2.95 -0.49 3.85
N LEU A 161 1.82 -0.06 4.40
CA LEU A 161 1.51 1.36 4.53
C LEU A 161 2.54 2.11 5.39
N HIS A 162 2.96 1.54 6.53
CA HIS A 162 3.94 2.19 7.40
C HIS A 162 5.27 2.45 6.68
N LEU A 163 5.73 1.50 5.88
CA LEU A 163 6.95 1.65 5.07
C LEU A 163 6.80 2.76 4.02
N CYS A 164 5.61 2.92 3.43
CA CYS A 164 5.33 3.98 2.45
C CYS A 164 5.15 5.37 3.09
N CYS A 165 4.89 5.47 4.39
CA CYS A 165 4.82 6.75 5.11
C CYS A 165 6.23 7.25 5.48
N GLN A 166 6.81 8.08 4.62
CA GLN A 166 8.13 8.69 4.79
C GLN A 166 7.98 10.20 5.04
N GLU A 167 8.69 11.10 4.33
CA GLU A 167 8.44 12.55 4.39
C GLU A 167 7.00 12.88 4.00
N TYR A 168 6.52 12.16 3.01
CA TYR A 168 5.14 12.14 2.54
C TYR A 168 4.64 10.70 2.51
N ILE A 169 3.39 10.48 2.15
CA ILE A 169 2.89 9.17 1.79
C ILE A 169 3.38 8.90 0.36
N TRP A 170 4.28 7.93 0.22
CA TRP A 170 4.81 7.49 -1.06
C TRP A 170 4.01 6.29 -1.58
N ASP A 171 3.91 6.18 -2.88
CA ASP A 171 3.36 5.01 -3.58
C ASP A 171 4.07 3.71 -3.18
N GLY A 172 5.41 3.74 -3.15
CA GLY A 172 6.28 2.61 -2.82
C GLY A 172 7.65 3.04 -2.32
N ILE A 173 8.46 2.10 -1.85
CA ILE A 173 9.75 2.38 -1.22
C ILE A 173 10.97 2.02 -2.10
N LYS A 174 10.79 1.21 -3.14
CA LYS A 174 11.86 0.88 -4.08
C LYS A 174 11.88 1.84 -5.25
N ARG A 175 10.71 2.12 -5.83
CA ARG A 175 10.56 2.84 -7.08
C ARG A 175 9.56 3.98 -6.93
N ASP A 176 9.64 4.96 -7.80
CA ASP A 176 8.99 6.25 -7.83
C ASP A 176 9.22 7.05 -6.55
N ARG A 177 8.76 6.59 -5.38
CA ARG A 177 8.90 7.26 -4.07
C ARG A 177 8.35 8.67 -4.11
N LEU A 178 7.16 8.79 -4.69
CA LEU A 178 6.45 10.04 -4.93
C LEU A 178 5.06 10.01 -4.30
N VAL A 179 4.45 11.18 -4.21
CA VAL A 179 3.04 11.30 -3.89
C VAL A 179 2.24 11.10 -5.17
N TRP A 180 1.72 9.89 -5.36
CA TRP A 180 0.78 9.57 -6.42
C TRP A 180 -0.65 9.69 -5.87
N MET A 181 -1.37 10.75 -6.29
CA MET A 181 -2.62 11.14 -5.64
C MET A 181 -3.77 10.12 -5.82
N GLY A 182 -3.73 9.33 -6.88
CA GLY A 182 -4.68 8.24 -7.08
C GLY A 182 -4.47 7.10 -6.08
N ASP A 183 -3.21 6.75 -5.85
CA ASP A 183 -2.76 5.71 -4.94
C ASP A 183 -3.14 6.04 -3.49
N MET A 184 -3.09 7.33 -3.16
CA MET A 184 -3.32 7.81 -1.79
C MET A 184 -4.69 7.46 -1.22
N HIS A 185 -5.75 7.27 -2.02
CA HIS A 185 -7.07 7.08 -1.40
C HIS A 185 -7.17 5.78 -0.58
N PRO A 186 -6.77 4.58 -1.05
CA PRO A 186 -6.68 3.40 -0.19
C PRO A 186 -5.70 3.57 0.98
N GLU A 187 -4.58 4.29 0.76
CA GLU A 187 -3.58 4.58 1.79
C GLU A 187 -4.15 5.47 2.90
N VAL A 188 -4.92 6.49 2.55
CA VAL A 188 -5.63 7.38 3.50
C VAL A 188 -6.60 6.57 4.35
N MET A 189 -7.39 5.69 3.74
CA MET A 189 -8.34 4.84 4.45
C MET A 189 -7.61 3.87 5.39
N ALA A 190 -6.52 3.27 4.96
CA ALA A 190 -5.70 2.39 5.77
C ALA A 190 -4.97 3.16 6.89
N LEU A 191 -4.45 4.37 6.61
CA LEU A 191 -3.78 5.20 7.61
C LEU A 191 -4.73 5.59 8.74
N MET A 192 -5.94 6.05 8.43
CA MET A 192 -6.96 6.37 9.42
C MET A 192 -7.31 5.14 10.28
N ALA A 193 -7.38 3.95 9.68
CA ALA A 193 -7.75 2.72 10.37
C ALA A 193 -6.63 2.15 11.25
N VAL A 194 -5.36 2.33 10.85
CA VAL A 194 -4.20 1.70 11.52
C VAL A 194 -3.47 2.68 12.45
N PHE A 195 -3.23 3.90 12.01
CA PHE A 195 -2.39 4.87 12.73
C PHE A 195 -3.19 6.06 13.28
N GLY A 196 -4.42 6.27 12.80
CA GLY A 196 -5.25 7.39 13.21
C GLY A 196 -4.79 8.72 12.59
N PRO A 197 -5.00 9.85 13.30
CA PRO A 197 -4.62 11.17 12.80
C PRO A 197 -3.10 11.30 12.67
N GLN A 198 -2.61 11.44 11.45
CA GLN A 198 -1.18 11.62 11.16
C GLN A 198 -0.95 12.83 10.26
N GLN A 199 0.01 13.68 10.64
CA GLN A 199 0.35 14.90 9.91
C GLN A 199 0.83 14.61 8.48
N VAL A 200 1.50 13.49 8.24
CA VAL A 200 1.99 13.09 6.91
C VAL A 200 0.88 13.03 5.86
N LEU A 201 -0.36 12.76 6.25
CA LEU A 201 -1.51 12.75 5.36
C LEU A 201 -1.80 14.16 4.85
N THR A 202 -1.97 15.12 5.76
CA THR A 202 -2.23 16.52 5.39
C THR A 202 -1.06 17.15 4.66
N ASP A 203 0.18 16.81 5.03
CA ASP A 203 1.39 17.26 4.34
C ASP A 203 1.39 16.78 2.87
N SER A 204 1.00 15.52 2.62
CA SER A 204 0.93 14.96 1.27
C SER A 204 -0.18 15.62 0.43
N LEU A 205 -1.36 15.83 1.02
CA LEU A 205 -2.47 16.53 0.34
C LEU A 205 -2.10 17.99 0.02
N ASP A 206 -1.43 18.68 0.94
CA ASP A 206 -0.98 20.05 0.77
C ASP A 206 0.16 20.15 -0.25
N TYR A 207 1.08 19.18 -0.27
CA TYR A 207 2.13 19.09 -1.29
C TYR A 207 1.53 19.03 -2.70
N MET A 208 0.56 18.16 -2.93
CA MET A 208 -0.10 18.04 -4.23
C MET A 208 -0.84 19.33 -4.62
N ARG A 209 -1.52 19.97 -3.66
CA ARG A 209 -2.15 21.27 -3.89
C ARG A 209 -1.15 22.36 -4.25
N GLN A 210 0.01 22.41 -3.60
CA GLN A 210 1.03 23.45 -3.79
C GLN A 210 1.79 23.28 -5.11
N THR A 211 1.94 22.04 -5.56
CA THR A 211 2.75 21.71 -6.74
C THR A 211 1.92 21.57 -8.03
N THR A 212 0.59 21.52 -7.93
CA THR A 212 -0.29 21.38 -9.09
C THR A 212 -1.23 22.59 -9.21
N PRO A 213 -1.12 23.43 -10.25
CA PRO A 213 -2.11 24.47 -10.54
C PRO A 213 -3.52 23.88 -10.71
N ALA A 214 -4.55 24.60 -10.24
CA ALA A 214 -5.93 24.10 -10.23
C ALA A 214 -6.54 23.82 -11.61
N ASP A 215 -5.97 24.36 -12.66
CA ASP A 215 -6.33 24.13 -14.06
C ASP A 215 -5.60 22.94 -14.70
N ARG A 216 -4.73 22.29 -13.95
CA ARG A 216 -3.99 21.08 -14.35
C ARG A 216 -4.41 19.87 -13.52
N TRP A 217 -4.12 18.70 -14.05
CA TRP A 217 -4.43 17.43 -13.40
C TRP A 217 -3.26 16.96 -12.54
N MET A 218 -3.54 16.56 -11.30
CA MET A 218 -2.55 15.99 -10.40
C MET A 218 -1.90 14.76 -11.02
N ASN A 219 -0.58 14.67 -10.94
CA ASN A 219 0.23 13.64 -11.60
C ASN A 219 -0.10 13.49 -13.11
N THR A 220 -0.58 14.56 -13.77
CA THR A 220 -1.05 14.59 -15.18
C THR A 220 -2.28 13.74 -15.50
N MET A 221 -2.93 13.15 -14.50
CA MET A 221 -4.07 12.25 -14.63
C MET A 221 -5.35 12.84 -14.03
N PRO A 222 -6.43 13.03 -14.83
CA PRO A 222 -7.70 13.56 -14.32
C PRO A 222 -8.28 12.77 -13.15
N SER A 223 -8.23 11.44 -13.19
CA SER A 223 -8.69 10.58 -12.09
C SER A 223 -7.99 10.90 -10.75
N TYR A 224 -6.72 11.28 -10.79
CA TYR A 224 -5.94 11.58 -9.58
C TYR A 224 -6.39 12.87 -8.90
N THR A 225 -6.80 13.86 -9.69
CA THR A 225 -7.47 15.07 -9.15
C THR A 225 -8.83 14.73 -8.51
N LEU A 226 -9.60 13.81 -9.11
CA LEU A 226 -10.86 13.34 -8.53
C LEU A 226 -10.63 12.60 -7.21
N TRP A 227 -9.59 11.80 -7.11
CA TRP A 227 -9.20 11.13 -5.86
C TRP A 227 -8.76 12.13 -4.79
N TRP A 228 -8.08 13.23 -5.13
CA TRP A 228 -7.74 14.28 -4.17
C TRP A 228 -8.99 14.90 -3.51
N ILE A 229 -10.04 15.18 -4.30
CA ILE A 229 -11.30 15.69 -3.76
C ILE A 229 -11.91 14.69 -2.77
N ARG A 230 -11.87 13.41 -3.08
CA ARG A 230 -12.37 12.34 -2.22
C ARG A 230 -11.55 12.21 -0.94
N CYS A 231 -10.22 12.25 -1.03
CA CYS A 231 -9.34 12.23 0.15
C CYS A 231 -9.62 13.42 1.09
N GLN A 232 -9.85 14.62 0.56
CA GLN A 232 -10.25 15.78 1.37
C GLN A 232 -11.57 15.55 2.10
N HIS A 233 -12.55 14.95 1.41
CA HIS A 233 -13.84 14.64 2.00
C HIS A 233 -13.74 13.58 3.09
N ASP A 234 -13.05 12.46 2.84
CA ASP A 234 -12.95 11.36 3.79
C ASP A 234 -12.10 11.75 5.01
N TRP A 235 -11.03 12.53 4.80
CA TRP A 235 -10.29 13.13 5.90
C TRP A 235 -11.14 14.08 6.74
N TYR A 236 -11.93 14.96 6.10
CA TYR A 236 -12.84 15.84 6.84
C TYR A 236 -13.90 15.04 7.62
N ARG A 237 -14.49 14.02 7.02
CA ARG A 237 -15.46 13.15 7.72
C ARG A 237 -14.85 12.50 8.95
N TYR A 238 -13.62 12.04 8.83
CA TYR A 238 -12.91 11.39 9.92
C TYR A 238 -12.50 12.39 11.02
N MET A 239 -11.87 13.49 10.65
CA MET A 239 -11.30 14.46 11.59
C MET A 239 -12.29 15.47 12.13
N GLY A 240 -13.20 15.96 11.29
CA GLY A 240 -14.04 17.12 11.60
C GLY A 240 -13.26 18.45 11.62
N ASP A 241 -12.04 18.49 11.12
CA ASP A 241 -11.16 19.68 11.12
C ASP A 241 -11.59 20.68 10.04
N ARG A 242 -12.52 21.56 10.41
CA ARG A 242 -12.96 22.65 9.53
C ARG A 242 -11.86 23.69 9.28
N ALA A 243 -10.92 23.87 10.19
CA ALA A 243 -9.83 24.84 10.01
C ALA A 243 -8.85 24.39 8.93
N TYR A 244 -8.51 23.10 8.90
CA TYR A 244 -7.74 22.51 7.79
C TYR A 244 -8.50 22.60 6.46
N LEU A 245 -9.79 22.23 6.44
CA LEU A 245 -10.60 22.32 5.25
C LEU A 245 -10.71 23.75 4.71
N ALA A 246 -10.81 24.76 5.58
CA ALA A 246 -10.85 26.19 5.19
C ALA A 246 -9.56 26.62 4.46
N LYS A 247 -8.41 26.06 4.78
CA LYS A 247 -7.15 26.33 4.05
C LYS A 247 -7.19 25.80 2.62
N GLN A 248 -8.03 24.81 2.33
CA GLN A 248 -8.18 24.21 1.00
C GLN A 248 -9.19 24.96 0.13
N GLN A 249 -10.02 25.84 0.71
CA GLN A 249 -11.23 26.41 0.11
C GLN A 249 -10.99 27.02 -1.28
N ALA A 250 -10.01 27.91 -1.42
CA ALA A 250 -9.76 28.60 -2.69
C ALA A 250 -9.36 27.60 -3.79
N TYR A 251 -8.40 26.72 -3.50
CA TYR A 251 -7.93 25.71 -4.44
C TYR A 251 -9.02 24.69 -4.80
N LEU A 252 -9.76 24.20 -3.80
CA LEU A 252 -10.87 23.28 -3.99
C LEU A 252 -11.95 23.87 -4.91
N LYS A 253 -12.27 25.16 -4.73
CA LYS A 253 -13.23 25.89 -5.60
C LYS A 253 -12.77 25.89 -7.05
N ASP A 254 -11.51 26.21 -7.30
CA ASP A 254 -10.95 26.29 -8.66
C ASP A 254 -10.86 24.89 -9.31
N VAL A 255 -10.43 23.88 -8.56
CA VAL A 255 -10.40 22.47 -9.02
C VAL A 255 -11.80 21.98 -9.37
N LEU A 256 -12.80 22.19 -8.51
CA LEU A 256 -14.19 21.80 -8.78
C LEU A 256 -14.77 22.55 -9.98
N ALA A 257 -14.46 23.84 -10.12
CA ALA A 257 -14.87 24.62 -11.28
C ALA A 257 -14.23 24.09 -12.57
N ASN A 258 -12.98 23.61 -12.51
CA ASN A 258 -12.31 22.97 -13.63
C ASN A 258 -12.97 21.63 -13.99
N VAL A 259 -13.21 20.76 -13.01
CA VAL A 259 -13.88 19.47 -13.21
C VAL A 259 -15.27 19.64 -13.85
N LEU A 260 -16.07 20.61 -13.39
CA LEU A 260 -17.42 20.89 -13.89
C LEU A 260 -17.45 21.25 -15.38
N LYS A 261 -16.40 21.87 -15.95
CA LYS A 261 -16.31 22.20 -17.38
C LYS A 261 -16.28 20.94 -18.27
N HIS A 262 -15.92 19.81 -17.70
CA HIS A 262 -15.76 18.54 -18.41
C HIS A 262 -16.98 17.62 -18.31
N ILE A 263 -18.18 18.17 -18.05
CA ILE A 263 -19.43 17.43 -18.18
C ILE A 263 -20.05 17.79 -19.51
N THR A 264 -20.25 16.80 -20.40
CA THR A 264 -20.88 17.06 -21.70
C THR A 264 -22.35 17.46 -21.56
N PRO A 265 -22.96 18.09 -22.57
CA PRO A 265 -24.38 18.41 -22.52
C PRO A 265 -25.28 17.21 -22.22
N GLU A 266 -24.93 16.03 -22.71
CA GLU A 266 -25.66 14.78 -22.54
C GLU A 266 -25.44 14.15 -21.14
N GLY A 267 -24.48 14.66 -20.34
CA GLY A 267 -24.17 14.18 -19.00
C GLY A 267 -23.07 13.12 -18.93
N HIS A 268 -22.28 12.97 -20.00
CA HIS A 268 -21.08 12.13 -19.94
C HIS A 268 -19.90 12.89 -19.32
N TYR A 269 -18.97 12.15 -18.70
CA TYR A 269 -17.69 12.73 -18.39
C TYR A 269 -16.94 13.05 -19.69
N GLY A 270 -16.30 14.20 -19.76
CA GLY A 270 -15.56 14.68 -20.93
C GLY A 270 -14.11 15.04 -20.58
N LEU A 271 -13.52 14.35 -19.62
CA LEU A 271 -12.14 14.54 -19.22
C LEU A 271 -11.18 14.10 -20.35
N PRO A 272 -10.02 14.76 -20.51
CA PRO A 272 -9.15 14.56 -21.67
C PRO A 272 -8.52 13.15 -21.73
N SER A 273 -8.45 12.46 -20.59
CA SER A 273 -7.99 11.08 -20.51
C SER A 273 -8.68 10.37 -19.34
N GLY A 274 -8.72 9.05 -19.38
CA GLY A 274 -9.23 8.21 -18.31
C GLY A 274 -8.18 7.19 -17.89
N PHE A 275 -8.03 7.02 -16.59
CA PHE A 275 -7.24 5.98 -15.96
C PHE A 275 -7.98 5.52 -14.70
N LEU A 276 -8.21 4.22 -14.59
CA LEU A 276 -8.71 3.58 -13.37
C LEU A 276 -7.59 2.80 -12.71
N ASP A 277 -7.14 1.77 -13.42
CA ASP A 277 -6.19 0.77 -12.96
C ASP A 277 -5.51 0.13 -14.17
N TRP A 278 -4.29 -0.31 -14.03
CA TRP A 278 -3.52 -0.90 -15.14
C TRP A 278 -4.22 -2.08 -15.81
N PRO A 279 -4.77 -3.08 -15.09
CA PRO A 279 -5.48 -4.18 -15.73
C PRO A 279 -6.69 -3.75 -16.57
N THR A 280 -7.30 -2.60 -16.26
CA THR A 280 -8.46 -2.08 -16.99
C THR A 280 -8.05 -1.22 -18.20
N GLN A 281 -6.78 -0.79 -18.28
CA GLN A 281 -6.33 0.23 -19.25
C GLN A 281 -6.56 -0.19 -20.73
N HIS A 282 -6.52 -1.47 -21.03
CA HIS A 282 -6.81 -1.99 -22.37
C HIS A 282 -8.31 -2.08 -22.70
N ASN A 283 -9.18 -1.95 -21.71
CA ASN A 283 -10.63 -1.95 -21.88
C ASN A 283 -11.19 -0.52 -21.78
N ARG A 284 -11.07 0.24 -22.87
CA ARG A 284 -11.46 1.65 -22.89
C ARG A 284 -12.90 1.91 -22.44
N LYS A 285 -13.84 1.03 -22.81
CA LYS A 285 -15.25 1.17 -22.40
C LYS A 285 -15.41 1.01 -20.88
N ALA A 286 -14.67 0.09 -20.26
CA ALA A 286 -14.68 -0.07 -18.82
C ALA A 286 -14.01 1.13 -18.12
N VAL A 287 -12.92 1.67 -18.68
CA VAL A 287 -12.30 2.91 -18.17
C VAL A 287 -13.31 4.04 -18.21
N ASP A 288 -14.02 4.23 -19.32
CA ASP A 288 -15.01 5.29 -19.47
C ASP A 288 -16.17 5.15 -18.47
N ALA A 289 -16.64 3.92 -18.24
CA ALA A 289 -17.67 3.62 -17.24
C ALA A 289 -17.22 3.96 -15.81
N GLY A 290 -16.02 3.55 -15.43
CA GLY A 290 -15.47 3.84 -14.12
C GLY A 290 -15.15 5.32 -13.91
N MET A 291 -14.68 6.03 -14.95
CA MET A 291 -14.44 7.48 -14.90
C MET A 291 -15.73 8.27 -14.70
N GLN A 292 -16.84 7.84 -15.34
CA GLN A 292 -18.17 8.42 -15.12
C GLN A 292 -18.56 8.31 -13.64
N ALA A 293 -18.36 7.14 -13.05
CA ALA A 293 -18.66 6.86 -11.65
C ALA A 293 -17.77 7.67 -10.69
N LEU A 294 -16.46 7.71 -10.96
CA LEU A 294 -15.50 8.43 -10.12
C LEU A 294 -15.75 9.93 -10.12
N MET A 295 -16.03 10.52 -11.31
CA MET A 295 -16.34 11.94 -11.43
C MET A 295 -17.64 12.30 -10.69
N LEU A 296 -18.66 11.43 -10.77
CA LEU A 296 -19.90 11.61 -10.02
C LEU A 296 -19.63 11.64 -8.51
N MET A 297 -18.90 10.65 -7.98
CA MET A 297 -18.57 10.58 -6.54
C MET A 297 -17.76 11.80 -6.08
N ALA A 298 -16.78 12.24 -6.89
CA ALA A 298 -15.98 13.41 -6.55
C ALA A 298 -16.79 14.71 -6.52
N LEU A 299 -17.78 14.88 -7.42
CA LEU A 299 -18.66 16.05 -7.39
C LEU A 299 -19.64 16.03 -6.22
N GLU A 300 -20.12 14.86 -5.80
CA GLU A 300 -20.95 14.73 -4.60
C GLU A 300 -20.17 15.09 -3.34
N ASP A 301 -18.93 14.60 -3.24
CA ASP A 301 -18.02 14.94 -2.15
C ASP A 301 -17.66 16.43 -2.17
N GLY A 302 -17.40 16.99 -3.36
CA GLY A 302 -17.17 18.42 -3.56
C GLY A 302 -18.36 19.29 -3.14
N ALA A 303 -19.59 18.87 -3.44
CA ALA A 303 -20.81 19.55 -3.00
C ALA A 303 -20.94 19.59 -1.48
N ARG A 304 -20.63 18.46 -0.81
CA ARG A 304 -20.64 18.36 0.67
C ARG A 304 -19.59 19.28 1.29
N LEU A 305 -18.35 19.26 0.75
CA LEU A 305 -17.25 20.11 1.22
C LEU A 305 -17.56 21.60 1.03
N ALA A 306 -18.08 21.98 -0.15
CA ALA A 306 -18.50 23.36 -0.43
C ALA A 306 -19.60 23.83 0.55
N SER A 307 -20.58 22.97 0.85
CA SER A 307 -21.63 23.27 1.85
C SER A 307 -21.05 23.51 3.24
N VAL A 308 -20.12 22.68 3.68
CA VAL A 308 -19.42 22.86 4.98
C VAL A 308 -18.66 24.18 5.04
N LEU A 309 -18.06 24.58 3.92
CA LEU A 309 -17.31 25.85 3.80
C LEU A 309 -18.23 27.07 3.64
N GLY A 310 -19.53 26.88 3.41
CA GLY A 310 -20.51 27.96 3.23
C GLY A 310 -20.57 28.50 1.79
N ASP A 311 -19.91 27.86 0.82
CA ASP A 311 -20.02 28.20 -0.61
C ASP A 311 -21.24 27.48 -1.22
N THR A 312 -22.42 28.06 -1.00
CA THR A 312 -23.71 27.48 -1.43
C THR A 312 -23.84 27.46 -2.95
N GLU A 313 -23.24 28.42 -3.66
CA GLU A 313 -23.26 28.47 -5.12
C GLU A 313 -22.46 27.30 -5.71
N LEU A 314 -21.23 27.08 -5.22
CA LEU A 314 -20.41 25.96 -5.66
C LEU A 314 -21.07 24.63 -5.33
N ALA A 315 -21.65 24.49 -4.14
CA ALA A 315 -22.37 23.29 -3.73
C ALA A 315 -23.54 22.98 -4.67
N ALA A 316 -24.33 23.99 -5.06
CA ALA A 316 -25.43 23.83 -6.00
C ALA A 316 -24.92 23.41 -7.39
N ARG A 317 -23.86 24.03 -7.91
CA ARG A 317 -23.24 23.68 -9.21
C ARG A 317 -22.70 22.24 -9.20
N CYS A 318 -22.03 21.81 -8.14
CA CYS A 318 -21.55 20.42 -8.00
C CYS A 318 -22.72 19.43 -7.96
N THR A 319 -23.81 19.77 -7.22
CA THR A 319 -25.02 18.95 -7.15
C THR A 319 -25.70 18.82 -8.50
N GLU A 320 -25.82 19.91 -9.26
CA GLU A 320 -26.35 19.89 -10.62
C GLU A 320 -25.47 19.07 -11.57
N GLY A 321 -24.14 19.25 -11.50
CA GLY A 321 -23.18 18.46 -12.26
C GLY A 321 -23.31 16.97 -11.98
N ALA A 322 -23.40 16.59 -10.72
CA ALA A 322 -23.62 15.21 -10.29
C ALA A 322 -24.96 14.66 -10.81
N ALA A 323 -26.04 15.45 -10.75
CA ALA A 323 -27.34 15.06 -11.29
C ALA A 323 -27.33 14.85 -12.80
N ARG A 324 -26.53 15.62 -13.55
CA ARG A 324 -26.32 15.41 -14.99
C ARG A 324 -25.58 14.10 -15.25
N LEU A 325 -24.47 13.83 -14.55
CA LEU A 325 -23.72 12.57 -14.67
C LEU A 325 -24.58 11.35 -14.34
N ARG A 326 -25.50 11.45 -13.39
CA ARG A 326 -26.43 10.37 -13.01
C ARG A 326 -27.43 9.95 -14.08
N LYS A 327 -27.63 10.76 -15.14
CA LYS A 327 -28.51 10.40 -16.26
C LYS A 327 -27.92 9.29 -17.13
N VAL A 328 -26.59 9.18 -17.16
CA VAL A 328 -25.87 8.15 -17.91
C VAL A 328 -25.72 6.90 -17.04
N ARG A 329 -26.04 5.75 -17.61
CA ARG A 329 -25.98 4.43 -16.96
C ARG A 329 -25.04 3.53 -17.75
N PRO A 330 -23.71 3.64 -17.55
CA PRO A 330 -22.76 2.83 -18.31
C PRO A 330 -22.73 1.37 -17.82
N GLU A 331 -22.36 0.47 -18.74
CA GLU A 331 -22.15 -0.94 -18.45
C GLU A 331 -20.72 -1.17 -17.92
N PRO A 332 -20.48 -2.19 -17.07
CA PRO A 332 -19.15 -2.48 -16.51
C PRO A 332 -18.18 -3.11 -17.51
N HIS A 333 -18.65 -3.61 -18.64
CA HIS A 333 -17.85 -4.24 -19.71
C HIS A 333 -16.88 -5.32 -19.18
N ASP A 334 -17.38 -6.23 -18.36
CA ASP A 334 -16.65 -7.35 -17.71
C ASP A 334 -15.45 -6.92 -16.82
N SER A 335 -15.34 -5.65 -16.49
CA SER A 335 -14.31 -5.13 -15.58
C SER A 335 -14.81 -5.08 -14.14
N LYS A 336 -14.12 -5.76 -13.23
CA LYS A 336 -14.39 -5.69 -11.79
C LYS A 336 -14.12 -4.28 -11.24
N GLN A 337 -13.12 -3.57 -11.78
CA GLN A 337 -12.79 -2.19 -11.41
C GLN A 337 -13.97 -1.24 -11.73
N ALA A 338 -14.47 -1.31 -12.95
CA ALA A 338 -15.62 -0.51 -13.37
C ALA A 338 -16.89 -0.88 -12.58
N ALA A 339 -17.18 -2.18 -12.44
CA ALA A 339 -18.34 -2.67 -11.69
C ALA A 339 -18.33 -2.18 -10.23
N ALA A 340 -17.16 -2.18 -9.59
CA ALA A 340 -17.01 -1.68 -8.22
C ALA A 340 -17.38 -0.20 -8.12
N LEU A 341 -16.83 0.66 -9.00
CA LEU A 341 -17.14 2.09 -8.96
C LEU A 341 -18.60 2.38 -9.33
N LEU A 342 -19.20 1.63 -10.28
CA LEU A 342 -20.61 1.76 -10.62
C LEU A 342 -21.52 1.42 -9.44
N ALA A 343 -21.20 0.35 -8.70
CA ALA A 343 -21.92 -0.02 -7.48
C ALA A 343 -21.75 1.05 -6.39
N LEU A 344 -20.53 1.51 -6.15
CA LEU A 344 -20.22 2.49 -5.10
C LEU A 344 -20.87 3.85 -5.36
N SER A 345 -20.86 4.32 -6.60
CA SER A 345 -21.49 5.59 -7.01
C SER A 345 -23.02 5.54 -7.06
N GLY A 346 -23.63 4.35 -7.06
CA GLY A 346 -25.06 4.18 -7.28
C GLY A 346 -25.51 4.45 -8.72
N LEU A 347 -24.58 4.39 -9.69
CA LEU A 347 -24.93 4.36 -11.12
C LEU A 347 -25.49 3.01 -11.53
N ALA A 348 -25.12 1.95 -10.84
CA ALA A 348 -25.73 0.62 -10.97
C ALA A 348 -26.09 0.06 -9.60
N GLU A 349 -27.07 -0.85 -9.59
CA GLU A 349 -27.45 -1.56 -8.36
C GLU A 349 -26.32 -2.47 -7.89
N PRO A 350 -25.89 -2.40 -6.61
CA PRO A 350 -24.78 -3.21 -6.11
C PRO A 350 -24.99 -4.71 -6.29
N ALA A 351 -26.21 -5.21 -6.08
CA ALA A 351 -26.54 -6.61 -6.27
C ALA A 351 -26.40 -7.05 -7.74
N ALA A 352 -26.77 -6.20 -8.69
CA ALA A 352 -26.60 -6.49 -10.11
C ALA A 352 -25.11 -6.54 -10.50
N MET A 353 -24.28 -5.60 -10.01
CA MET A 353 -22.83 -5.61 -10.26
C MET A 353 -22.15 -6.81 -9.61
N HIS A 354 -22.60 -7.22 -8.44
CA HIS A 354 -22.16 -8.43 -7.78
C HIS A 354 -22.44 -9.67 -8.65
N GLU A 355 -23.68 -9.89 -9.05
CA GLU A 355 -24.10 -11.07 -9.81
C GLU A 355 -23.43 -11.11 -11.21
N GLN A 356 -23.38 -9.99 -11.90
CA GLN A 356 -22.93 -9.91 -13.28
C GLN A 356 -21.41 -9.98 -13.42
N VAL A 357 -20.64 -9.40 -12.46
CA VAL A 357 -19.20 -9.22 -12.62
C VAL A 357 -18.40 -9.57 -11.37
N LEU A 358 -18.70 -8.98 -10.19
CA LEU A 358 -17.79 -9.05 -9.04
C LEU A 358 -17.65 -10.46 -8.48
N SER A 359 -18.74 -11.26 -8.49
CA SER A 359 -18.73 -12.64 -7.98
C SER A 359 -18.13 -13.67 -8.95
N ARG A 360 -17.95 -13.30 -10.24
CA ARG A 360 -17.50 -14.25 -11.28
C ARG A 360 -16.01 -14.53 -11.16
N ASN A 361 -15.63 -15.76 -11.48
CA ASN A 361 -14.24 -16.22 -11.60
C ASN A 361 -13.39 -16.03 -10.31
N GLY A 362 -14.02 -16.03 -9.12
CA GLY A 362 -13.31 -15.89 -7.84
C GLY A 362 -12.46 -14.63 -7.80
N VAL A 363 -11.18 -14.78 -7.44
CA VAL A 363 -10.24 -13.65 -7.32
C VAL A 363 -9.55 -13.26 -8.64
N GLN A 364 -9.86 -13.93 -9.75
CA GLN A 364 -9.34 -13.50 -11.06
C GLN A 364 -9.89 -12.11 -11.41
N GLY A 365 -9.01 -11.23 -11.89
CA GLY A 365 -9.34 -9.84 -12.23
C GLY A 365 -9.42 -8.90 -11.01
N VAL A 366 -9.15 -9.38 -9.80
CA VAL A 366 -8.84 -8.52 -8.65
C VAL A 366 -7.44 -7.94 -8.87
N SER A 367 -7.27 -6.67 -8.52
CA SER A 367 -5.99 -5.98 -8.53
C SER A 367 -5.64 -5.45 -7.15
N THR A 368 -4.39 -5.20 -6.90
CA THR A 368 -3.90 -4.68 -5.61
C THR A 368 -4.45 -3.31 -5.28
N PHE A 369 -4.57 -2.43 -6.28
CA PHE A 369 -5.13 -1.09 -6.14
C PHE A 369 -6.66 -1.12 -5.98
N TYR A 370 -7.38 -1.57 -7.02
CA TYR A 370 -8.85 -1.53 -7.02
C TYR A 370 -9.49 -2.64 -6.19
N GLY A 371 -8.71 -3.58 -5.68
CA GLY A 371 -9.20 -4.60 -4.76
C GLY A 371 -9.91 -4.02 -3.55
N TYR A 372 -9.46 -2.88 -3.02
CA TYR A 372 -10.16 -2.16 -1.95
C TYR A 372 -11.59 -1.77 -2.35
N TYR A 373 -11.78 -1.17 -3.53
CA TYR A 373 -13.11 -0.77 -4.00
C TYR A 373 -14.00 -1.97 -4.34
N MET A 374 -13.41 -3.08 -4.81
CA MET A 374 -14.14 -4.32 -5.03
C MET A 374 -14.67 -4.90 -3.72
N LEU A 375 -13.84 -4.89 -2.67
CA LEU A 375 -14.24 -5.30 -1.32
C LEU A 375 -15.37 -4.42 -0.77
N GLU A 376 -15.29 -3.09 -0.94
CA GLU A 376 -16.35 -2.15 -0.55
C GLU A 376 -17.65 -2.38 -1.35
N ALA A 377 -17.55 -2.68 -2.64
CA ALA A 377 -18.71 -2.98 -3.48
C ALA A 377 -19.37 -4.32 -3.10
N LEU A 378 -18.60 -5.35 -2.76
CA LEU A 378 -19.10 -6.61 -2.22
C LEU A 378 -19.84 -6.38 -0.90
N ALA A 379 -19.29 -5.58 0.00
CA ALA A 379 -19.92 -5.22 1.25
C ALA A 379 -21.23 -4.46 1.02
N LYS A 380 -21.26 -3.52 0.08
CA LYS A 380 -22.46 -2.76 -0.30
C LYS A 380 -23.54 -3.64 -0.94
N ALA A 381 -23.13 -4.71 -1.65
CA ALA A 381 -24.04 -5.72 -2.19
C ALA A 381 -24.55 -6.71 -1.13
N GLY A 382 -24.04 -6.68 0.10
CA GLY A 382 -24.40 -7.57 1.19
C GLY A 382 -23.64 -8.90 1.26
N ASP A 383 -22.65 -9.12 0.38
CA ASP A 383 -21.84 -10.35 0.36
C ASP A 383 -20.49 -10.15 1.08
N LEU A 384 -20.57 -9.98 2.40
CA LEU A 384 -19.39 -9.80 3.26
C LEU A 384 -18.54 -11.07 3.34
N GLN A 385 -19.15 -12.27 3.21
CA GLN A 385 -18.38 -13.52 3.24
C GLN A 385 -17.44 -13.61 2.05
N ARG A 386 -17.91 -13.27 0.86
CA ARG A 386 -17.05 -13.23 -0.34
C ARG A 386 -15.95 -12.19 -0.19
N GLY A 387 -16.23 -11.07 0.48
CA GLY A 387 -15.20 -10.09 0.82
C GLY A 387 -14.08 -10.71 1.67
N ILE A 388 -14.42 -11.43 2.74
CA ILE A 388 -13.47 -12.18 3.59
C ILE A 388 -12.68 -13.20 2.77
N ASP A 389 -13.37 -13.98 1.94
CA ASP A 389 -12.75 -15.01 1.08
C ASP A 389 -11.81 -14.37 0.05
N THR A 390 -12.21 -13.23 -0.56
CA THR A 390 -11.34 -12.47 -1.48
C THR A 390 -10.07 -11.97 -0.79
N VAL A 391 -10.17 -11.44 0.43
CA VAL A 391 -9.00 -11.04 1.22
C VAL A 391 -8.08 -12.24 1.47
N ARG A 392 -8.65 -13.36 1.93
CA ARG A 392 -7.90 -14.59 2.23
C ARG A 392 -7.20 -15.16 1.00
N ASP A 393 -7.90 -15.22 -0.14
CA ASP A 393 -7.41 -15.89 -1.35
C ASP A 393 -6.45 -15.00 -2.14
N TYR A 394 -6.74 -13.72 -2.30
CA TYR A 394 -5.92 -12.83 -3.14
C TYR A 394 -4.68 -12.32 -2.40
N TRP A 395 -4.83 -11.63 -1.27
CA TRP A 395 -3.68 -11.13 -0.49
C TRP A 395 -2.93 -12.27 0.18
N GLY A 396 -3.64 -13.31 0.59
CA GLY A 396 -2.99 -14.51 1.12
C GLY A 396 -2.13 -15.23 0.09
N ALA A 397 -2.47 -15.23 -1.19
CA ALA A 397 -1.62 -15.81 -2.23
C ALA A 397 -0.27 -15.08 -2.36
N MET A 398 -0.20 -13.76 -2.11
CA MET A 398 1.07 -13.06 -2.00
C MET A 398 1.90 -13.54 -0.80
N LEU A 399 1.26 -13.79 0.37
CA LEU A 399 1.95 -14.36 1.55
C LEU A 399 2.51 -15.75 1.23
N ASP A 400 1.77 -16.59 0.49
CA ASP A 400 2.23 -17.91 0.07
C ASP A 400 3.47 -17.83 -0.85
N MET A 401 3.60 -16.73 -1.59
CA MET A 401 4.76 -16.43 -2.43
C MET A 401 5.90 -15.72 -1.67
N GLY A 402 5.81 -15.64 -0.34
CA GLY A 402 6.86 -15.09 0.52
C GLY A 402 6.74 -13.61 0.83
N ALA A 403 5.63 -12.95 0.48
CA ALA A 403 5.43 -11.52 0.74
C ALA A 403 5.51 -11.19 2.23
N THR A 404 6.22 -10.11 2.56
CA THR A 404 6.29 -9.49 3.89
C THR A 404 5.83 -8.03 3.86
N SER A 405 5.49 -7.56 2.68
CA SER A 405 4.75 -6.36 2.30
C SER A 405 3.90 -6.69 1.08
N PHE A 406 2.85 -5.91 0.78
CA PHE A 406 2.01 -6.15 -0.37
C PHE A 406 2.49 -5.40 -1.61
N TRP A 407 2.33 -6.06 -2.76
CA TRP A 407 2.96 -5.74 -4.02
C TRP A 407 2.17 -4.71 -4.82
N GLU A 408 2.86 -4.04 -5.72
CA GLU A 408 2.29 -3.04 -6.62
C GLU A 408 1.30 -3.65 -7.61
N ASP A 409 1.64 -4.82 -8.17
CA ASP A 409 0.79 -5.59 -9.06
C ASP A 409 0.84 -7.07 -8.70
N PHE A 410 -0.26 -7.78 -8.88
CA PHE A 410 -0.32 -9.21 -8.62
C PHE A 410 -1.50 -9.85 -9.36
N ASN A 411 -1.20 -10.95 -10.01
CA ASN A 411 -2.22 -11.83 -10.56
C ASN A 411 -2.07 -13.22 -9.94
N VAL A 412 -3.13 -13.74 -9.35
CA VAL A 412 -3.11 -15.04 -8.68
C VAL A 412 -2.66 -16.18 -9.62
N ALA A 413 -2.89 -16.05 -10.93
CA ALA A 413 -2.42 -17.03 -11.91
C ALA A 413 -0.88 -17.13 -12.01
N TRP A 414 -0.15 -16.11 -11.57
CA TRP A 414 1.32 -16.14 -11.56
C TRP A 414 1.88 -17.19 -10.58
N THR A 415 1.13 -17.52 -9.53
CA THR A 415 1.56 -18.53 -8.55
C THR A 415 1.70 -19.93 -9.15
N ASN A 416 1.06 -20.17 -10.29
CA ASN A 416 1.16 -21.44 -11.00
C ASN A 416 2.59 -21.64 -11.53
N GLN A 417 3.29 -22.65 -11.01
CA GLN A 417 4.67 -23.00 -11.40
C GLN A 417 5.72 -21.92 -11.09
N ALA A 418 5.44 -20.97 -10.19
CA ALA A 418 6.41 -20.01 -9.72
C ALA A 418 7.16 -20.52 -8.46
N PHE A 419 8.38 -20.05 -8.28
CA PHE A 419 9.06 -20.12 -6.99
C PHE A 419 8.91 -18.80 -6.24
N ARG A 420 9.05 -18.86 -4.91
CA ARG A 420 8.81 -17.74 -3.99
C ARG A 420 9.92 -16.68 -4.11
N ILE A 421 9.61 -15.47 -3.65
CA ILE A 421 10.60 -14.37 -3.61
C ILE A 421 11.79 -14.64 -2.68
N ASP A 422 11.64 -15.55 -1.71
CA ASP A 422 12.67 -15.94 -0.73
C ASP A 422 13.37 -17.26 -1.08
N GLU A 423 13.12 -17.77 -2.27
CA GLU A 423 13.83 -18.94 -2.82
C GLU A 423 14.86 -18.51 -3.87
N LEU A 424 15.94 -19.29 -3.97
CA LEU A 424 16.85 -19.21 -5.11
C LEU A 424 16.19 -19.83 -6.34
N PRO A 425 16.64 -19.49 -7.58
CA PRO A 425 16.05 -20.01 -8.80
C PRO A 425 15.90 -21.52 -8.80
N VAL A 426 14.67 -22.01 -9.01
CA VAL A 426 14.32 -23.42 -9.03
C VAL A 426 14.18 -23.88 -10.50
N PRO A 427 14.97 -24.90 -10.95
CA PRO A 427 14.86 -25.38 -12.31
C PRO A 427 13.42 -25.79 -12.69
N GLY A 428 12.95 -25.32 -13.86
CA GLY A 428 11.61 -25.60 -14.37
C GLY A 428 10.48 -24.75 -13.78
N LYS A 429 10.76 -23.87 -12.80
CA LYS A 429 9.81 -22.88 -12.27
C LYS A 429 10.14 -21.48 -12.76
N LYS A 430 9.13 -20.63 -12.82
CA LYS A 430 9.27 -19.20 -13.09
C LYS A 430 9.57 -18.45 -11.79
N ASP A 431 10.28 -17.36 -11.93
CA ASP A 431 10.50 -16.40 -10.84
C ASP A 431 9.25 -15.52 -10.68
N ILE A 432 8.59 -15.58 -9.53
CA ILE A 432 7.36 -14.81 -9.29
C ILE A 432 7.58 -13.30 -9.42
N HIS A 433 8.78 -12.80 -9.16
CA HIS A 433 9.14 -11.39 -9.29
C HIS A 433 9.71 -11.06 -10.68
N GLY A 434 10.67 -11.84 -11.16
CA GLY A 434 11.46 -11.52 -12.34
C GLY A 434 10.83 -11.88 -13.69
N ASP A 435 9.86 -12.81 -13.74
CA ASP A 435 9.31 -13.33 -15.00
C ASP A 435 7.88 -12.86 -15.28
N TYR A 436 7.30 -12.04 -14.38
CA TYR A 436 5.93 -11.56 -14.49
C TYR A 436 5.83 -10.04 -14.47
N GLY A 437 4.62 -9.54 -14.55
CA GLY A 437 4.28 -8.14 -14.58
C GLY A 437 4.00 -7.63 -15.98
N GLU A 438 3.27 -6.53 -16.03
CA GLU A 438 2.87 -5.84 -17.26
C GLU A 438 3.11 -4.34 -17.11
N PHE A 439 2.92 -3.59 -18.21
CA PHE A 439 3.07 -2.13 -18.26
C PHE A 439 4.46 -1.68 -17.82
N CYS A 440 4.55 -0.76 -16.84
CA CYS A 440 5.82 -0.31 -16.25
C CYS A 440 6.37 -1.25 -15.16
N TYR A 441 5.63 -2.29 -14.79
CA TYR A 441 5.90 -3.21 -13.66
C TYR A 441 6.46 -4.56 -14.10
N LYS A 442 7.28 -4.60 -15.13
CA LYS A 442 7.85 -5.85 -15.65
C LYS A 442 9.09 -6.27 -14.88
N GLY A 443 9.12 -7.54 -14.48
CA GLY A 443 10.27 -8.17 -13.86
C GLY A 443 10.70 -7.43 -12.59
N PHE A 444 11.99 -7.29 -12.38
CA PHE A 444 12.56 -6.67 -11.18
C PHE A 444 12.33 -5.16 -11.06
N ARG A 445 11.73 -4.52 -12.07
CA ARG A 445 11.25 -3.16 -11.94
C ARG A 445 9.96 -3.07 -11.10
N HIS A 446 9.20 -4.15 -11.01
CA HIS A 446 8.02 -4.27 -10.17
C HIS A 446 8.36 -4.07 -8.70
N SER A 447 7.60 -3.27 -7.96
CA SER A 447 7.78 -3.05 -6.52
C SER A 447 7.00 -4.08 -5.71
N LEU A 448 7.65 -4.67 -4.70
CA LEU A 448 7.03 -5.61 -3.78
C LEU A 448 6.57 -4.97 -2.47
N CYS A 449 6.62 -3.63 -2.39
CA CYS A 449 6.04 -2.86 -1.30
C CYS A 449 5.38 -1.60 -1.86
N HIS A 450 4.04 -1.60 -1.92
CA HIS A 450 3.27 -0.51 -2.53
C HIS A 450 2.02 -0.19 -1.70
N GLY A 451 1.87 1.08 -1.32
CA GLY A 451 0.89 1.52 -0.32
C GLY A 451 -0.56 1.25 -0.70
N TRP A 452 -0.93 1.40 -1.98
CA TRP A 452 -2.30 1.19 -2.47
C TRP A 452 -2.84 -0.23 -2.21
N SER A 453 -1.97 -1.22 -2.00
CA SER A 453 -2.35 -2.61 -1.75
C SER A 453 -2.74 -2.88 -0.29
N SER A 454 -2.75 -1.84 0.58
CA SER A 454 -3.10 -1.94 2.00
C SER A 454 -4.61 -2.01 2.28
N GLY A 455 -5.45 -2.09 1.25
CA GLY A 455 -6.92 -2.10 1.33
C GLY A 455 -7.55 -3.10 2.31
N PRO A 456 -7.01 -4.31 2.56
CA PRO A 456 -7.54 -5.22 3.57
C PRO A 456 -7.59 -4.63 4.98
N ALA A 457 -6.63 -3.77 5.37
CA ALA A 457 -6.57 -3.25 6.73
C ALA A 457 -7.81 -2.42 7.12
N PRO A 458 -8.21 -1.38 6.39
CA PRO A 458 -9.43 -0.63 6.70
C PRO A 458 -10.69 -1.47 6.50
N TRP A 459 -10.73 -2.36 5.50
CA TRP A 459 -11.91 -3.15 5.20
C TRP A 459 -12.26 -4.15 6.32
N LEU A 460 -11.27 -4.85 6.87
CA LEU A 460 -11.46 -5.79 7.97
C LEU A 460 -11.97 -5.08 9.24
N ILE A 461 -11.50 -3.88 9.53
CA ILE A 461 -11.99 -3.06 10.64
C ILE A 461 -13.43 -2.59 10.37
N ALA A 462 -13.70 -2.08 9.16
CA ALA A 462 -15.01 -1.52 8.83
C ALA A 462 -16.12 -2.58 8.74
N HIS A 463 -15.80 -3.79 8.29
CA HIS A 463 -16.81 -4.79 7.96
C HIS A 463 -16.78 -6.05 8.86
N VAL A 464 -15.61 -6.54 9.27
CA VAL A 464 -15.54 -7.69 10.18
C VAL A 464 -15.75 -7.22 11.62
N LEU A 465 -15.02 -6.20 12.09
CA LEU A 465 -15.29 -5.58 13.39
C LEU A 465 -16.53 -4.67 13.33
N GLY A 466 -16.95 -4.26 12.14
CA GLY A 466 -18.16 -3.47 11.92
C GLY A 466 -18.04 -2.01 12.38
N ILE A 467 -16.84 -1.47 12.57
CA ILE A 467 -16.63 -0.12 13.11
C ILE A 467 -16.65 0.90 11.95
N GLN A 468 -17.73 1.70 11.89
CA GLN A 468 -17.92 2.66 10.81
C GLN A 468 -18.32 4.03 11.35
N PRO A 469 -17.53 5.10 11.14
CA PRO A 469 -17.91 6.47 11.45
C PRO A 469 -19.18 6.89 10.71
N VAL A 470 -20.16 7.45 11.43
CA VAL A 470 -21.45 7.93 10.90
C VAL A 470 -21.46 9.45 10.83
N GLU A 471 -21.06 10.12 11.91
CA GLU A 471 -20.99 11.58 12.00
C GLU A 471 -19.55 12.07 11.82
N VAL A 472 -19.45 13.28 11.30
CA VAL A 472 -18.16 14.00 11.14
C VAL A 472 -17.39 14.07 12.46
N GLY A 473 -16.09 13.82 12.41
CA GLY A 473 -15.21 13.78 13.60
C GLY A 473 -15.40 12.53 14.44
N CYS A 474 -15.97 11.47 13.89
CA CYS A 474 -16.23 10.20 14.57
C CYS A 474 -17.08 10.35 15.86
N LYS A 475 -17.91 11.40 15.94
CA LYS A 475 -18.77 11.66 17.11
C LYS A 475 -19.82 10.57 17.33
N THR A 476 -20.29 9.98 16.25
CA THR A 476 -21.14 8.80 16.27
C THR A 476 -20.52 7.73 15.40
N VAL A 477 -20.38 6.53 15.96
CA VAL A 477 -19.80 5.37 15.28
C VAL A 477 -20.77 4.20 15.37
N ARG A 478 -21.09 3.61 14.23
CA ARG A 478 -21.84 2.38 14.14
C ARG A 478 -20.92 1.20 14.39
N VAL A 479 -21.38 0.24 15.20
CA VAL A 479 -20.72 -1.05 15.38
C VAL A 479 -21.68 -2.17 15.03
N LYS A 480 -21.44 -2.79 13.86
CA LYS A 480 -22.23 -3.90 13.30
C LYS A 480 -21.28 -4.99 12.79
N PRO A 481 -20.84 -5.92 13.66
CA PRO A 481 -19.88 -6.93 13.30
C PRO A 481 -20.45 -7.96 12.32
N TYR A 482 -19.57 -8.47 11.45
CA TYR A 482 -19.85 -9.63 10.62
C TYR A 482 -18.73 -10.67 10.80
N LEU A 483 -18.99 -11.73 11.52
CA LEU A 483 -18.00 -12.76 11.77
C LEU A 483 -17.91 -13.81 10.64
N GLY A 484 -18.93 -13.92 9.77
CA GLY A 484 -18.94 -14.96 8.73
C GLY A 484 -18.65 -16.35 9.31
N GLY A 485 -17.57 -16.99 8.88
CA GLY A 485 -17.09 -18.26 9.43
C GLY A 485 -16.20 -18.16 10.67
N LEU A 486 -15.92 -16.93 11.17
CA LEU A 486 -15.01 -16.71 12.31
C LEU A 486 -15.70 -17.05 13.65
N ALA A 487 -14.93 -17.64 14.58
CA ALA A 487 -15.40 -17.88 15.96
C ALA A 487 -15.39 -16.59 16.79
N TRP A 488 -14.43 -15.72 16.55
CA TRP A 488 -14.28 -14.42 17.21
C TRP A 488 -13.48 -13.46 16.34
N ALA A 489 -13.65 -12.17 16.60
CA ALA A 489 -12.78 -11.10 16.10
C ALA A 489 -12.70 -9.99 17.15
N GLU A 490 -11.52 -9.40 17.32
CA GLU A 490 -11.30 -8.27 18.22
C GLU A 490 -10.32 -7.28 17.59
N GLY A 491 -10.42 -6.02 18.01
CA GLY A 491 -9.52 -5.01 17.52
C GLY A 491 -9.82 -3.61 18.03
N ALA A 492 -9.16 -2.65 17.38
CA ALA A 492 -9.22 -1.25 17.76
C ALA A 492 -9.30 -0.35 16.54
N PHE A 493 -10.02 0.75 16.67
CA PHE A 493 -10.13 1.79 15.65
C PHE A 493 -9.81 3.15 16.29
N PRO A 494 -8.77 3.85 15.84
CA PRO A 494 -8.45 5.17 16.32
C PRO A 494 -9.43 6.21 15.77
N THR A 495 -9.81 7.15 16.61
CA THR A 495 -10.61 8.33 16.25
C THR A 495 -9.91 9.59 16.74
N PRO A 496 -10.29 10.79 16.29
CA PRO A 496 -9.76 12.04 16.85
C PRO A 496 -10.04 12.22 18.36
N LEU A 497 -11.03 11.49 18.89
CA LEU A 497 -11.44 11.55 20.29
C LEU A 497 -10.82 10.46 21.17
N GLY A 498 -10.06 9.52 20.57
CA GLY A 498 -9.46 8.36 21.24
C GLY A 498 -9.74 7.05 20.52
N VAL A 499 -9.37 5.94 21.14
CA VAL A 499 -9.42 4.62 20.49
C VAL A 499 -10.68 3.86 20.92
N ILE A 500 -11.48 3.42 19.95
CA ILE A 500 -12.57 2.47 20.15
C ILE A 500 -11.97 1.06 20.16
N LYS A 501 -12.35 0.23 21.14
CA LYS A 501 -11.96 -1.18 21.19
C LYS A 501 -13.20 -2.06 21.16
N VAL A 502 -13.14 -3.14 20.40
CA VAL A 502 -14.24 -4.10 20.29
C VAL A 502 -13.74 -5.52 20.42
N LYS A 503 -14.60 -6.39 20.96
CA LYS A 503 -14.43 -7.84 20.95
C LYS A 503 -15.76 -8.50 20.64
N HIS A 504 -15.79 -9.32 19.61
CA HIS A 504 -16.96 -10.04 19.13
C HIS A 504 -16.72 -11.54 19.25
N THR A 505 -17.65 -12.25 19.85
CA THR A 505 -17.53 -13.70 20.05
C THR A 505 -18.83 -14.37 19.61
N ARG A 506 -18.73 -15.36 18.74
CA ARG A 506 -19.86 -16.19 18.33
C ARG A 506 -20.29 -17.07 19.50
N GLN A 507 -21.57 -17.06 19.82
CA GLN A 507 -22.15 -17.91 20.84
C GLN A 507 -22.57 -19.26 20.25
N ALA A 508 -22.88 -20.21 21.11
CA ALA A 508 -23.31 -21.55 20.71
C ALA A 508 -24.64 -21.54 19.92
N ASP A 509 -25.51 -20.56 20.15
CA ASP A 509 -26.76 -20.36 19.43
C ASP A 509 -26.61 -19.62 18.10
N GLY A 510 -25.36 -19.29 17.71
CA GLY A 510 -25.03 -18.56 16.50
C GLY A 510 -25.08 -17.03 16.61
N SER A 511 -25.61 -16.49 17.73
CA SER A 511 -25.57 -15.04 17.97
C SER A 511 -24.16 -14.52 18.20
N VAL A 512 -23.98 -13.20 18.09
CA VAL A 512 -22.68 -12.54 18.32
C VAL A 512 -22.77 -11.68 19.58
N LYS A 513 -21.99 -12.04 20.59
CA LYS A 513 -21.78 -11.19 21.77
C LYS A 513 -20.70 -10.17 21.45
N SER A 514 -21.00 -8.88 21.71
CA SER A 514 -20.08 -7.76 21.46
C SER A 514 -19.76 -7.02 22.75
N GLU A 515 -18.49 -6.88 23.06
CA GLU A 515 -17.95 -6.01 24.09
C GLU A 515 -17.32 -4.79 23.39
N ILE A 516 -17.74 -3.58 23.80
CA ILE A 516 -17.34 -2.34 23.13
C ILE A 516 -16.89 -1.35 24.20
N GLN A 517 -15.72 -0.79 24.01
CA GLN A 517 -15.17 0.31 24.78
C GLN A 517 -14.98 1.51 23.86
N ALA A 518 -15.58 2.64 24.16
CA ALA A 518 -15.44 3.87 23.39
C ALA A 518 -14.89 4.99 24.27
N PRO A 519 -14.12 5.92 23.73
CA PRO A 519 -13.67 7.10 24.45
C PRO A 519 -14.84 8.06 24.71
N ASP A 520 -14.65 8.96 25.68
CA ASP A 520 -15.60 10.01 25.98
C ASP A 520 -15.87 10.87 24.74
N GLY A 521 -17.13 11.22 24.50
CA GLY A 521 -17.56 12.01 23.34
C GLY A 521 -17.87 11.20 22.09
N VAL A 522 -17.63 9.89 22.09
CA VAL A 522 -18.04 8.98 20.99
C VAL A 522 -19.33 8.24 21.37
N ARG A 523 -20.39 8.47 20.60
CA ARG A 523 -21.64 7.72 20.71
C ARG A 523 -21.59 6.45 19.84
N ILE A 524 -21.82 5.30 20.45
CA ILE A 524 -21.93 4.03 19.74
C ILE A 524 -23.38 3.73 19.39
N VAL A 525 -23.63 3.44 18.11
CA VAL A 525 -24.91 2.92 17.60
C VAL A 525 -24.69 1.45 17.24
N ARG A 526 -25.56 0.58 17.77
CA ARG A 526 -25.59 -0.86 17.47
C ARG A 526 -26.77 -1.14 16.54
N GLU A 527 -26.53 -1.89 15.48
CA GLU A 527 -27.57 -2.34 14.54
C GLU A 527 -27.54 -3.86 14.39
#